data_5eca178058af54f4ebf9cc340e0d38cf
#
_entry.id   5eca178058af54f4ebf9cc340e0d38cf
#
_cell.length_a   1.000
_cell.length_b   1.000
_cell.length_c   1.000
_cell.angle_alpha   90.00
_cell.angle_beta   90.00
_cell.angle_gamma   90.00
#
_symmetry.space_group_name_H-M   'P 1'
#
loop_
_entity.id
_entity.type
_entity.pdbx_description
1 polymer ?
#
loop_
_entity_poly.entity_id
_entity_poly.type
_entity_poly.pdbx_seq_one_letter_code
_entity_poly.pdbx_strand_id
1 'polypeptide(L)'
;MTPTCTHLDGIRVLQTTKHYCEDCVKLGDPWVHLRLCMSCGHVACCDSSPNRHASAHYHATGHPLVRSIEPGETWIWCYRDEMIAGEVAL
;
A
#
# COMPACT_ATOMS: atom_id res chain seq x y z
N MET A 1 21.88 -15.60 2.40
CA MET A 1 21.44 -14.49 1.57
C MET A 1 19.98 -14.20 1.86
N THR A 2 19.64 -12.96 2.19
CA THR A 2 18.26 -12.59 2.48
C THR A 2 17.48 -12.56 1.17
N PRO A 3 16.28 -13.17 1.11
CA PRO A 3 15.46 -13.07 -0.09
C PRO A 3 15.11 -11.62 -0.37
N THR A 4 15.18 -11.23 -1.63
CA THR A 4 14.81 -9.90 -2.06
C THR A 4 13.60 -9.99 -2.99
N CYS A 5 12.65 -9.05 -2.81
CA CYS A 5 11.54 -8.92 -3.72
C CYS A 5 12.04 -8.30 -5.03
N THR A 6 11.73 -8.94 -6.15
CA THR A 6 12.15 -8.46 -7.46
C THR A 6 11.23 -7.35 -8.00
N HIS A 7 10.14 -7.05 -7.31
CA HIS A 7 9.14 -6.10 -7.77
C HIS A 7 9.49 -4.64 -7.47
N LEU A 8 10.57 -4.40 -6.73
CA LEU A 8 11.00 -3.03 -6.38
C LEU A 8 11.26 -2.15 -7.60
N ASP A 9 11.62 -2.72 -8.72
CA ASP A 9 11.84 -1.98 -9.97
C ASP A 9 10.54 -1.36 -10.52
N GLY A 10 9.39 -1.81 -10.05
CA GLY A 10 8.09 -1.27 -10.45
C GLY A 10 7.62 -0.06 -9.67
N ILE A 11 8.44 0.44 -8.74
CA ILE A 11 8.06 1.60 -7.93
C ILE A 11 8.05 2.85 -8.80
N ARG A 12 6.92 3.56 -8.79
CA ARG A 12 6.73 4.82 -9.51
C ARG A 12 6.28 5.94 -8.60
N VAL A 13 5.66 5.62 -7.45
CA VAL A 13 5.11 6.58 -6.51
C VAL A 13 5.65 6.27 -5.13
N LEU A 14 6.30 7.25 -4.49
CA LEU A 14 6.90 7.09 -3.16
C LEU A 14 6.12 7.83 -2.07
N GLN A 15 5.38 8.86 -2.42
CA GLN A 15 4.69 9.73 -1.46
C GLN A 15 3.33 10.16 -1.98
N THR A 16 2.47 10.58 -1.07
CA THR A 16 1.16 11.11 -1.41
C THR A 16 0.79 12.23 -0.44
N THR A 17 -0.05 13.15 -0.88
CA THR A 17 -0.68 14.16 -0.01
C THR A 17 -2.05 13.70 0.48
N LYS A 18 -2.54 12.57 0.01
CA LYS A 18 -3.84 12.04 0.41
C LYS A 18 -3.72 11.33 1.76
N HIS A 19 -4.58 11.68 2.69
CA HIS A 19 -4.62 11.09 4.03
C HIS A 19 -5.97 10.43 4.29
N TYR A 20 -6.54 9.78 3.28
CA TYR A 20 -7.83 9.11 3.35
C TYR A 20 -7.86 7.92 2.40
N CYS A 21 -8.69 6.93 2.71
CA CYS A 21 -8.94 5.83 1.79
C CYS A 21 -9.86 6.32 0.69
N GLU A 22 -9.37 6.36 -0.54
CA GLU A 22 -10.14 6.89 -1.67
C GLU A 22 -11.44 6.13 -1.89
N ASP A 23 -11.43 4.82 -1.64
CA ASP A 23 -12.62 3.98 -1.82
C ASP A 23 -13.61 4.12 -0.65
N CYS A 24 -13.10 4.17 0.60
CA CYS A 24 -13.95 4.33 1.77
C CYS A 24 -14.66 5.68 1.77
N VAL A 25 -13.99 6.74 1.32
CA VAL A 25 -14.61 8.08 1.23
C VAL A 25 -15.81 8.05 0.29
N LYS A 26 -15.69 7.35 -0.83
CA LYS A 26 -16.80 7.22 -1.79
C LYS A 26 -17.99 6.46 -1.22
N LEU A 27 -17.72 5.49 -0.34
CA LEU A 27 -18.75 4.67 0.29
C LEU A 27 -19.29 5.26 1.60
N GLY A 28 -18.60 6.25 2.16
CA GLY A 28 -18.92 6.76 3.48
C GLY A 28 -18.53 5.84 4.62
N ASP A 29 -17.56 4.94 4.40
CA ASP A 29 -17.15 3.95 5.38
C ASP A 29 -15.86 4.37 6.12
N PRO A 30 -15.67 3.87 7.37
CA PRO A 30 -14.45 4.14 8.12
C PRO A 30 -13.30 3.27 7.67
N TRP A 31 -12.08 3.65 8.06
CA TRP A 31 -10.87 2.86 7.86
C TRP A 31 -9.99 2.97 9.10
N VAL A 32 -8.99 2.05 9.21
CA VAL A 32 -8.04 2.04 10.33
C VAL A 32 -6.73 2.70 9.92
N HIS A 33 -5.98 2.06 9.01
CA HIS A 33 -4.71 2.59 8.52
C HIS A 33 -4.73 2.67 6.99
N LEU A 34 -3.77 3.40 6.43
CA LEU A 34 -3.72 3.66 5.00
C LEU A 34 -2.46 3.05 4.37
N ARG A 35 -2.62 2.64 3.11
CA ARG A 35 -1.55 2.10 2.29
C ARG A 35 -1.53 2.83 0.95
N LEU A 36 -0.34 3.16 0.47
CA LEU A 36 -0.12 3.81 -0.82
C LEU A 36 0.32 2.76 -1.84
N CYS A 37 -0.43 2.61 -2.92
CA CYS A 37 0.02 1.79 -4.04
C CYS A 37 1.20 2.48 -4.73
N MET A 38 2.36 1.82 -4.72
CA MET A 38 3.58 2.42 -5.24
C MET A 38 3.69 2.36 -6.76
N SER A 39 2.73 1.71 -7.42
CA SER A 39 2.68 1.67 -8.89
C SER A 39 1.85 2.80 -9.46
N CYS A 40 0.70 3.14 -8.87
CA CYS A 40 -0.24 4.11 -9.44
C CYS A 40 -0.62 5.25 -8.49
N GLY A 41 -0.24 5.19 -7.22
CA GLY A 41 -0.55 6.25 -6.25
C GLY A 41 -1.92 6.14 -5.59
N HIS A 42 -2.67 5.07 -5.81
CA HIS A 42 -3.96 4.87 -5.16
C HIS A 42 -3.77 4.69 -3.64
N VAL A 43 -4.55 5.41 -2.85
CA VAL A 43 -4.51 5.30 -1.39
C VAL A 43 -5.73 4.52 -0.93
N ALA A 44 -5.50 3.44 -0.19
CA ALA A 44 -6.54 2.52 0.23
C ALA A 44 -6.28 2.03 1.65
N CYS A 45 -7.32 1.47 2.30
CA CYS A 45 -7.24 1.04 3.68
C CYS A 45 -6.59 -0.34 3.83
N CYS A 46 -5.97 -0.56 5.00
CA CYS A 46 -5.25 -1.79 5.33
C CYS A 46 -6.20 -2.96 5.63
N ASP A 47 -5.62 -4.15 5.83
CA ASP A 47 -6.39 -5.36 6.13
C ASP A 47 -7.05 -5.35 7.52
N SER A 48 -6.64 -4.44 8.41
CA SER A 48 -7.32 -4.24 9.70
C SER A 48 -8.59 -3.40 9.54
N SER A 49 -8.79 -2.77 8.38
CA SER A 49 -9.97 -1.99 8.08
C SER A 49 -11.12 -2.91 7.62
N PRO A 50 -12.38 -2.51 7.82
CA PRO A 50 -13.52 -3.35 7.42
C PRO A 50 -13.52 -3.73 5.95
N ASN A 51 -13.14 -2.82 5.07
CA ASN A 51 -13.25 -3.02 3.62
C ASN A 51 -11.98 -3.53 2.95
N ARG A 52 -10.83 -3.45 3.59
CA ARG A 52 -9.55 -3.95 3.06
C ARG A 52 -9.29 -3.54 1.60
N HIS A 53 -9.46 -2.26 1.30
CA HIS A 53 -9.38 -1.77 -0.09
C HIS A 53 -7.99 -1.90 -0.70
N ALA A 54 -6.91 -1.85 0.11
CA ALA A 54 -5.56 -2.00 -0.43
C ALA A 54 -5.35 -3.40 -1.02
N SER A 55 -5.79 -4.44 -0.32
CA SER A 55 -5.74 -5.81 -0.84
C SER A 55 -6.64 -5.98 -2.05
N ALA A 56 -7.84 -5.41 -2.02
CA ALA A 56 -8.75 -5.44 -3.16
C ALA A 56 -8.13 -4.76 -4.39
N HIS A 57 -7.43 -3.65 -4.19
CA HIS A 57 -6.74 -2.95 -5.28
C HIS A 57 -5.66 -3.85 -5.90
N TYR A 58 -4.87 -4.55 -5.08
CA TYR A 58 -3.89 -5.49 -5.59
C TYR A 58 -4.56 -6.58 -6.44
N HIS A 59 -5.64 -7.18 -5.93
CA HIS A 59 -6.33 -8.24 -6.65
C HIS A 59 -6.93 -7.76 -7.98
N ALA A 60 -7.35 -6.51 -8.04
CA ALA A 60 -7.94 -5.93 -9.25
C ALA A 60 -6.89 -5.50 -10.28
N THR A 61 -5.72 -5.03 -9.83
CA THR A 61 -4.73 -4.40 -10.72
C THR A 61 -3.46 -5.21 -10.89
N GLY A 62 -3.13 -6.09 -9.95
CA GLY A 62 -1.85 -6.80 -9.93
C GLY A 62 -0.67 -5.93 -9.47
N HIS A 63 -0.89 -4.70 -9.01
CA HIS A 63 0.17 -3.84 -8.50
C HIS A 63 0.67 -4.38 -7.16
N PRO A 64 1.91 -4.92 -7.08
CA PRO A 64 2.30 -5.73 -5.92
C PRO A 64 2.74 -4.93 -4.69
N LEU A 65 3.22 -3.71 -4.86
CA LEU A 65 3.88 -2.98 -3.79
C LEU A 65 3.01 -1.89 -3.20
N VAL A 66 2.91 -1.89 -1.88
CA VAL A 66 2.31 -0.80 -1.12
C VAL A 66 3.26 -0.40 -0.01
N ARG A 67 3.17 0.86 0.42
CA ARG A 67 3.85 1.32 1.63
C ARG A 67 2.82 1.81 2.64
N SER A 68 3.16 1.70 3.92
CA SER A 68 2.41 2.41 4.94
C SER A 68 2.68 3.92 4.79
N ILE A 69 1.64 4.73 4.91
CA ILE A 69 1.79 6.19 4.99
C ILE A 69 1.44 6.72 6.39
N GLU A 70 1.37 5.81 7.37
CA GLU A 70 1.16 6.20 8.76
C GLU A 70 2.45 6.79 9.34
N PRO A 71 2.36 7.80 10.24
CA PRO A 71 3.54 8.40 10.83
C PRO A 71 4.44 7.37 11.51
N GLY A 72 5.74 7.45 11.22
CA GLY A 72 6.74 6.54 11.80
C GLY A 72 6.86 5.19 11.14
N GLU A 73 6.01 4.88 10.16
CA GLU A 73 6.08 3.62 9.42
C GLU A 73 6.74 3.84 8.05
N THR A 74 7.76 3.05 7.75
CA THR A 74 8.55 3.23 6.53
C THR A 74 8.60 1.97 5.66
N TRP A 75 7.99 0.88 6.12
CA TRP A 75 8.09 -0.40 5.43
C TRP A 75 7.30 -0.44 4.12
N ILE A 76 7.81 -1.29 3.20
CA ILE A 76 7.15 -1.60 1.92
C ILE A 76 6.72 -3.06 1.96
N TRP A 77 5.47 -3.33 1.63
CA TRP A 77 4.91 -4.69 1.57
C TRP A 77 4.71 -5.12 0.12
N CYS A 78 5.14 -6.34 -0.21
CA CYS A 78 4.87 -6.95 -1.50
C CYS A 78 3.77 -8.00 -1.34
N TYR A 79 2.60 -7.74 -1.92
CA TYR A 79 1.49 -8.68 -1.89
C TYR A 79 1.77 -9.96 -2.66
N ARG A 80 2.54 -9.85 -3.73
CA ARG A 80 2.83 -11.01 -4.58
C ARG A 80 3.74 -12.01 -3.88
N ASP A 81 4.78 -11.52 -3.23
CA ASP A 81 5.73 -12.35 -2.51
C ASP A 81 5.38 -12.53 -1.05
N GLU A 82 4.34 -11.83 -0.57
CA GLU A 82 3.86 -11.86 0.81
C GLU A 82 4.99 -11.62 1.82
N MET A 83 5.74 -10.55 1.60
CA MET A 83 6.89 -10.20 2.43
C MET A 83 7.14 -8.70 2.48
N ILE A 84 7.89 -8.27 3.50
CA ILE A 84 8.41 -6.90 3.55
C ILE A 84 9.49 -6.81 2.48
N ALA A 85 9.30 -5.92 1.50
CA ALA A 85 10.21 -5.78 0.37
C ALA A 85 11.34 -4.80 0.64
N GLY A 86 11.18 -3.92 1.62
CA GLY A 86 12.18 -2.90 1.94
C GLY A 86 11.60 -1.78 2.77
N GLU A 87 12.30 -0.66 2.80
CA GLU A 87 11.88 0.54 3.52
C GLU A 87 12.04 1.77 2.64
N VAL A 88 11.20 2.77 2.92
CA VAL A 88 11.29 4.07 2.25
C VAL A 88 12.14 4.99 3.10
N ALA A 89 13.12 5.67 2.49
CA ALA A 89 13.91 6.70 3.17
C ALA A 89 13.01 7.92 3.48
N LEU A 90 13.10 8.39 4.69
CA LEU A 90 12.38 9.60 5.11
C LEU A 90 13.26 10.83 5.03
#